data_51b7eb0376e1ad668836fb378ff2e3de
#
_entry.id   51b7eb0376e1ad668836fb378ff2e3de
#
_cell.length_a   1.000
_cell.length_b   1.000
_cell.length_c   1.000
_cell.angle_alpha   90.00
_cell.angle_beta   90.00
_cell.angle_gamma   90.00
#
_symmetry.space_group_name_H-M   'P 1'
#
loop_
_entity.id
_entity.type
_entity.pdbx_description
1 polymer ?
#
loop_
_entity_poly.entity_id
_entity_poly.type
_entity_poly.pdbx_seq_one_letter_code
_entity_poly.pdbx_strand_id
1 'polypeptide(L)'
;MDLKHRSRNITDGRDRAPARAMYKGIGFSDDDLAKPLIAVANTWIETMPCNFHLRRLSAKVKEGIRAAGGTPMEFNTIAISDGQTMGTEGMRASLVSREVIADSIELVCRGQLFDAAVCIVGCDKTIPAAAMALARMNLPGLVLYGGTIAPGKYRGKDVTIQDVFEAVGANAAGKMSDADLHELENVACPGAGACGGQYTANTMSTVMELIGLSPMGFNGIPAMDSRKDDVCFRCGEVVMNLLRSGIRPSDILTRAAFENAIAGVACTGGSTNAVLHLLAIAREMGVPLHIDDFQKVSERTPLLADLKPAGKYVAADVDAAGGIPVIAKRLLDGKHAKGSTMTVTGRTFAEEANAAQETPGQQVIAPLDKPLKTTGGLVILKGNLAPEGAVVKMSGHERASHTGPARVFDSEEAAMTAVTSKQIKPGDVVVIRYEGPKGGPGMREMLGVTAAIVGEGLGESVALITDGRFSGATRGLMAGHVAPEAALGGPIAVIHEGDRVTIDTKSRKLEIEISDAEISRRLAAWKAPAPRYSSGVFAKYAALVSSAAEGAITTPTRVASR
;
A
#
# COMPACT_ATOMS: atom_id res chain seq x y z
N MET A 1 26.15 -21.04 12.94
CA MET A 1 25.84 -19.66 13.39
C MET A 1 25.06 -19.75 14.68
N ASP A 2 25.31 -18.83 15.64
CA ASP A 2 24.53 -18.81 16.88
C ASP A 2 23.14 -18.22 16.62
N LEU A 3 22.10 -19.03 16.79
CA LEU A 3 20.73 -18.63 16.51
C LEU A 3 20.17 -17.66 17.57
N LYS A 4 20.71 -17.69 18.79
CA LYS A 4 20.36 -16.77 19.88
C LYS A 4 21.24 -15.51 19.88
N HIS A 5 21.53 -14.95 18.71
CA HIS A 5 22.51 -13.87 18.57
C HIS A 5 22.14 -12.58 19.32
N ARG A 6 20.85 -12.39 19.67
CA ARG A 6 20.35 -11.27 20.47
C ARG A 6 19.67 -11.73 21.77
N SER A 7 18.76 -12.73 21.69
CA SER A 7 17.95 -13.16 22.83
C SER A 7 18.77 -13.76 23.98
N ARG A 8 20.00 -14.26 23.72
CA ARG A 8 20.92 -14.68 24.77
C ARG A 8 21.14 -13.60 25.84
N ASN A 9 21.14 -12.31 25.43
CA ASN A 9 21.37 -11.19 26.35
C ASN A 9 20.23 -10.98 27.35
N ILE A 10 19.07 -11.61 27.15
CA ILE A 10 17.92 -11.54 28.06
C ILE A 10 17.60 -12.90 28.70
N THR A 11 18.06 -14.02 28.12
CA THR A 11 17.76 -15.37 28.63
C THR A 11 18.94 -16.09 29.28
N ASP A 12 20.19 -15.78 28.91
CA ASP A 12 21.32 -16.61 29.30
C ASP A 12 22.12 -16.02 30.49
N GLY A 13 22.73 -16.91 31.28
CA GLY A 13 23.57 -16.52 32.39
C GLY A 13 22.80 -16.27 33.72
N ARG A 14 23.58 -16.22 34.81
CA ARG A 14 23.06 -16.07 36.19
C ARG A 14 22.29 -14.75 36.36
N ASP A 15 22.81 -13.66 35.80
CA ASP A 15 22.27 -12.32 36.00
C ASP A 15 20.95 -12.10 35.24
N ARG A 16 20.53 -13.06 34.39
CA ARG A 16 19.25 -13.07 33.69
C ARG A 16 18.20 -13.96 34.38
N ALA A 17 18.48 -14.50 35.57
CA ALA A 17 17.50 -15.23 36.36
C ALA A 17 16.19 -14.46 36.64
N PRO A 18 16.20 -13.14 36.93
CA PRO A 18 14.97 -12.35 37.06
C PRO A 18 14.12 -12.35 35.77
N ALA A 19 14.74 -12.15 34.61
CA ALA A 19 14.02 -12.17 33.31
C ALA A 19 13.42 -13.54 33.03
N ARG A 20 14.20 -14.63 33.25
CA ARG A 20 13.66 -16.00 33.10
C ARG A 20 12.52 -16.29 34.06
N ALA A 21 12.59 -15.81 35.31
CA ALA A 21 11.51 -15.98 36.28
C ALA A 21 10.20 -15.35 35.78
N MET A 22 10.27 -14.16 35.13
CA MET A 22 9.11 -13.52 34.54
C MET A 22 8.55 -14.30 33.34
N TYR A 23 9.41 -14.80 32.45
CA TYR A 23 8.97 -15.67 31.35
C TYR A 23 8.33 -16.98 31.85
N LYS A 24 8.92 -17.61 32.87
CA LYS A 24 8.34 -18.82 33.49
C LYS A 24 6.99 -18.56 34.16
N GLY A 25 6.81 -17.36 34.72
CA GLY A 25 5.54 -16.93 35.31
C GLY A 25 4.37 -16.84 34.29
N ILE A 26 4.67 -16.75 33.02
CA ILE A 26 3.67 -16.74 31.92
C ILE A 26 3.71 -18.02 31.07
N GLY A 27 4.39 -19.08 31.56
CA GLY A 27 4.31 -20.42 31.00
C GLY A 27 5.45 -20.88 30.11
N PHE A 28 6.51 -20.08 29.91
CA PHE A 28 7.70 -20.54 29.13
C PHE A 28 8.57 -21.44 30.00
N SER A 29 9.00 -22.58 29.45
CA SER A 29 9.89 -23.55 30.08
C SER A 29 11.38 -23.16 29.89
N ASP A 30 12.27 -23.88 30.59
CA ASP A 30 13.71 -23.77 30.35
C ASP A 30 14.08 -24.18 28.91
N ASP A 31 13.41 -25.19 28.35
CA ASP A 31 13.54 -25.64 26.99
C ASP A 31 13.14 -24.53 25.96
N ASP A 32 12.07 -23.79 26.25
CA ASP A 32 11.67 -22.66 25.40
C ASP A 32 12.71 -21.54 25.42
N LEU A 33 13.23 -21.21 26.60
CA LEU A 33 14.22 -20.14 26.78
C LEU A 33 15.62 -20.53 26.29
N ALA A 34 15.89 -21.83 26.09
CA ALA A 34 17.12 -22.31 25.46
C ALA A 34 17.14 -22.09 23.92
N LYS A 35 15.97 -21.91 23.29
CA LYS A 35 15.79 -21.70 21.86
C LYS A 35 15.86 -20.20 21.50
N PRO A 36 16.09 -19.84 20.20
CA PRO A 36 15.99 -18.46 19.75
C PRO A 36 14.55 -17.94 19.90
N LEU A 37 14.43 -16.68 20.32
CA LEU A 37 13.13 -16.02 20.50
C LEU A 37 12.71 -15.32 19.19
N ILE A 38 11.54 -15.70 18.69
CA ILE A 38 11.01 -15.22 17.40
C ILE A 38 9.80 -14.34 17.64
N ALA A 39 9.88 -13.08 17.19
CA ALA A 39 8.76 -12.16 17.21
C ALA A 39 7.65 -12.60 16.26
N VAL A 40 6.41 -12.60 16.71
CA VAL A 40 5.21 -12.68 15.87
C VAL A 40 4.44 -11.40 16.06
N ALA A 41 4.71 -10.42 15.17
CA ALA A 41 4.06 -9.12 15.18
C ALA A 41 2.71 -9.23 14.47
N ASN A 42 1.61 -9.13 15.21
CA ASN A 42 0.25 -9.32 14.70
C ASN A 42 -0.49 -7.98 14.63
N THR A 43 -1.08 -7.68 13.49
CA THR A 43 -1.93 -6.49 13.30
C THR A 43 -3.43 -6.84 13.42
N TRP A 44 -3.77 -7.90 14.16
CA TRP A 44 -5.14 -8.29 14.43
C TRP A 44 -5.93 -7.19 15.15
N ILE A 45 -7.17 -7.00 14.70
CA ILE A 45 -8.16 -6.13 15.35
C ILE A 45 -9.57 -6.61 14.99
N GLU A 46 -10.53 -6.45 15.90
CA GLU A 46 -11.93 -6.87 15.66
C GLU A 46 -12.71 -5.92 14.75
N THR A 47 -12.27 -4.68 14.61
CA THR A 47 -13.07 -3.62 14.00
C THR A 47 -13.11 -3.66 12.47
N MET A 48 -12.35 -4.53 11.80
CA MET A 48 -12.24 -4.53 10.35
C MET A 48 -12.03 -5.92 9.74
N PRO A 49 -12.68 -6.25 8.62
CA PRO A 49 -12.59 -7.58 8.00
C PRO A 49 -11.17 -7.92 7.55
N CYS A 50 -10.37 -6.93 7.12
CA CYS A 50 -9.01 -7.13 6.62
C CYS A 50 -8.10 -7.83 7.64
N ASN A 51 -8.29 -7.57 8.94
CA ASN A 51 -7.40 -8.04 10.01
C ASN A 51 -8.09 -8.95 11.03
N PHE A 52 -9.40 -9.11 10.95
CA PHE A 52 -10.21 -9.86 11.92
C PHE A 52 -9.74 -11.32 12.11
N HIS A 53 -9.34 -11.99 11.04
CA HIS A 53 -8.93 -13.41 11.07
C HIS A 53 -7.45 -13.64 11.42
N LEU A 54 -6.63 -12.58 11.50
CA LEU A 54 -5.17 -12.71 11.67
C LEU A 54 -4.77 -13.40 12.97
N ARG A 55 -5.62 -13.35 14.02
CA ARG A 55 -5.41 -14.07 15.28
C ARG A 55 -5.39 -15.59 15.07
N ARG A 56 -6.23 -16.12 14.18
CA ARG A 56 -6.22 -17.53 13.79
C ARG A 56 -4.92 -17.88 13.06
N LEU A 57 -4.49 -17.03 12.12
CA LEU A 57 -3.29 -17.25 11.33
C LEU A 57 -2.01 -17.22 12.17
N SER A 58 -1.94 -16.34 13.18
CA SER A 58 -0.78 -16.25 14.07
C SER A 58 -0.57 -17.54 14.87
N ALA A 59 -1.65 -18.24 15.25
CA ALA A 59 -1.55 -19.54 15.91
C ALA A 59 -0.79 -20.54 15.04
N LYS A 60 -1.08 -20.61 13.74
CA LYS A 60 -0.41 -21.49 12.78
C LYS A 60 1.05 -21.12 12.53
N VAL A 61 1.36 -19.82 12.44
CA VAL A 61 2.76 -19.35 12.37
C VAL A 61 3.54 -19.80 13.61
N LYS A 62 2.96 -19.67 14.81
CA LYS A 62 3.60 -20.11 16.06
C LYS A 62 3.82 -21.63 16.10
N GLU A 63 2.89 -22.42 15.60
CA GLU A 63 3.06 -23.88 15.46
C GLU A 63 4.28 -24.19 14.56
N GLY A 64 4.41 -23.55 13.41
CA GLY A 64 5.53 -23.73 12.48
C GLY A 64 6.89 -23.31 13.09
N ILE A 65 6.93 -22.19 13.83
CA ILE A 65 8.15 -21.75 14.52
C ILE A 65 8.60 -22.79 15.56
N ARG A 66 7.66 -23.32 16.37
CA ARG A 66 7.97 -24.35 17.36
C ARG A 66 8.47 -25.64 16.71
N ALA A 67 7.80 -26.09 15.65
CA ALA A 67 8.21 -27.26 14.88
C ALA A 67 9.62 -27.12 14.31
N ALA A 68 10.01 -25.91 13.91
CA ALA A 68 11.33 -25.61 13.40
C ALA A 68 12.39 -25.27 14.48
N GLY A 69 12.04 -25.40 15.79
CA GLY A 69 12.99 -25.27 16.90
C GLY A 69 13.19 -23.84 17.41
N GLY A 70 12.26 -22.93 17.19
CA GLY A 70 12.22 -21.59 17.77
C GLY A 70 11.15 -21.44 18.86
N THR A 71 11.25 -20.40 19.66
CA THR A 71 10.22 -20.01 20.64
C THR A 71 9.50 -18.76 20.15
N PRO A 72 8.26 -18.88 19.67
CA PRO A 72 7.48 -17.74 19.21
C PRO A 72 6.93 -16.93 20.38
N MET A 73 7.02 -15.60 20.28
CA MET A 73 6.39 -14.68 21.21
C MET A 73 5.56 -13.67 20.40
N GLU A 74 4.24 -13.75 20.57
CA GLU A 74 3.30 -12.89 19.86
C GLU A 74 3.06 -11.59 20.63
N PHE A 75 3.01 -10.50 19.87
CA PHE A 75 2.51 -9.22 20.35
C PHE A 75 1.62 -8.57 19.29
N ASN A 76 0.72 -7.68 19.72
CA ASN A 76 -0.21 -6.99 18.86
C ASN A 76 0.22 -5.55 18.62
N THR A 77 0.00 -5.06 17.41
CA THR A 77 0.05 -3.64 17.07
C THR A 77 -1.28 -3.19 16.45
N ILE A 78 -1.42 -1.88 16.24
CA ILE A 78 -2.67 -1.29 15.75
C ILE A 78 -2.91 -1.59 14.27
N ALA A 79 -4.18 -1.38 13.84
CA ALA A 79 -4.57 -1.32 12.43
C ALA A 79 -5.72 -0.32 12.26
N ILE A 80 -5.78 0.35 11.10
CA ILE A 80 -6.86 1.26 10.72
C ILE A 80 -7.41 0.81 9.38
N SER A 81 -8.73 0.78 9.25
CA SER A 81 -9.41 0.40 8.01
C SER A 81 -9.59 1.61 7.10
N ASP A 82 -8.93 1.60 5.95
CA ASP A 82 -9.13 2.63 4.93
C ASP A 82 -10.58 2.62 4.40
N GLY A 83 -11.14 1.44 4.16
CA GLY A 83 -12.49 1.32 3.63
C GLY A 83 -13.58 1.84 4.56
N GLN A 84 -13.49 1.55 5.87
CA GLN A 84 -14.49 2.00 6.85
C GLN A 84 -14.38 3.48 7.18
N THR A 85 -13.18 4.04 7.12
CA THR A 85 -12.95 5.46 7.49
C THR A 85 -13.01 6.41 6.30
N MET A 86 -13.18 5.89 5.08
CA MET A 86 -13.26 6.67 3.85
C MET A 86 -14.33 7.77 3.94
N GLY A 87 -13.98 9.00 3.53
CA GLY A 87 -14.89 10.16 3.58
C GLY A 87 -15.14 10.71 5.00
N THR A 88 -14.40 10.25 5.99
CA THR A 88 -14.50 10.73 7.38
C THR A 88 -13.18 11.29 7.89
N GLU A 89 -13.22 11.99 9.03
CA GLU A 89 -12.02 12.43 9.76
C GLU A 89 -11.10 11.25 10.13
N GLY A 90 -11.66 10.06 10.37
CA GLY A 90 -10.92 8.85 10.70
C GLY A 90 -9.92 8.41 9.60
N MET A 91 -10.17 8.80 8.35
CA MET A 91 -9.26 8.45 7.24
C MET A 91 -7.86 9.07 7.38
N ARG A 92 -7.72 10.17 8.11
CA ARG A 92 -6.42 10.78 8.43
C ARG A 92 -5.54 9.85 9.26
N ALA A 93 -6.14 9.02 10.12
CA ALA A 93 -5.41 8.06 10.94
C ALA A 93 -4.75 6.94 10.10
N SER A 94 -5.24 6.67 8.90
CA SER A 94 -4.77 5.59 8.04
C SER A 94 -3.26 5.68 7.77
N LEU A 95 -2.76 6.72 7.11
CA LEU A 95 -1.32 6.81 6.80
C LEU A 95 -0.47 7.07 8.05
N VAL A 96 -0.98 7.81 9.02
CA VAL A 96 -0.29 8.03 10.31
C VAL A 96 -0.05 6.69 11.02
N SER A 97 -0.99 5.74 10.94
CA SER A 97 -0.85 4.41 11.54
C SER A 97 0.34 3.63 10.95
N ARG A 98 0.72 3.85 9.68
CA ARG A 98 1.89 3.21 9.07
C ARG A 98 3.17 3.46 9.88
N GLU A 99 3.38 4.71 10.30
CA GLU A 99 4.54 5.09 11.11
C GLU A 99 4.46 4.47 12.51
N VAL A 100 3.32 4.58 13.18
CA VAL A 100 3.09 4.06 14.53
C VAL A 100 3.25 2.53 14.57
N ILE A 101 2.74 1.83 13.57
CA ILE A 101 2.89 0.37 13.44
C ILE A 101 4.37 0.00 13.29
N ALA A 102 5.10 0.67 12.37
CA ALA A 102 6.53 0.43 12.18
C ALA A 102 7.32 0.70 13.46
N ASP A 103 7.06 1.82 14.14
CA ASP A 103 7.69 2.20 15.40
C ASP A 103 7.39 1.16 16.50
N SER A 104 6.14 0.71 16.63
CA SER A 104 5.75 -0.26 17.67
C SER A 104 6.40 -1.63 17.45
N ILE A 105 6.47 -2.11 16.21
CA ILE A 105 7.15 -3.37 15.88
C ILE A 105 8.64 -3.26 16.22
N GLU A 106 9.29 -2.17 15.81
CA GLU A 106 10.69 -1.91 16.12
C GLU A 106 10.96 -1.87 17.62
N LEU A 107 10.14 -1.12 18.38
CA LEU A 107 10.30 -0.98 19.82
C LEU A 107 10.19 -2.33 20.55
N VAL A 108 9.20 -3.14 20.23
CA VAL A 108 9.03 -4.44 20.87
C VAL A 108 10.16 -5.39 20.48
N CYS A 109 10.53 -5.46 19.21
CA CYS A 109 11.61 -6.34 18.77
C CYS A 109 12.98 -5.95 19.35
N ARG A 110 13.25 -4.65 19.51
CA ARG A 110 14.49 -4.17 20.15
C ARG A 110 14.46 -4.37 21.65
N GLY A 111 13.33 -4.08 22.30
CA GLY A 111 13.17 -4.18 23.76
C GLY A 111 13.25 -5.62 24.27
N GLN A 112 12.67 -6.56 23.53
CA GLN A 112 12.68 -7.99 23.87
C GLN A 112 13.85 -8.77 23.25
N LEU A 113 14.72 -8.09 22.49
CA LEU A 113 15.90 -8.68 21.88
C LEU A 113 15.60 -9.91 21.01
N PHE A 114 14.53 -9.89 20.23
CA PHE A 114 14.19 -10.99 19.35
C PHE A 114 15.26 -11.25 18.29
N ASP A 115 15.44 -12.52 17.92
CA ASP A 115 16.45 -12.97 16.96
C ASP A 115 15.94 -12.87 15.50
N ALA A 116 14.64 -13.04 15.30
CA ALA A 116 13.97 -12.94 14.00
C ALA A 116 12.52 -12.50 14.20
N ALA A 117 11.82 -12.16 13.08
CA ALA A 117 10.44 -11.68 13.14
C ALA A 117 9.56 -12.18 11.99
N VAL A 118 8.32 -12.55 12.29
CA VAL A 118 7.23 -12.70 11.33
C VAL A 118 6.22 -11.59 11.58
N CYS A 119 5.92 -10.79 10.55
CA CYS A 119 4.92 -9.74 10.63
C CYS A 119 3.65 -10.20 9.88
N ILE A 120 2.54 -10.35 10.61
CA ILE A 120 1.24 -10.78 10.06
C ILE A 120 0.37 -9.55 9.84
N VAL A 121 0.01 -9.31 8.59
CA VAL A 121 -0.59 -8.06 8.12
C VAL A 121 -1.83 -8.29 7.27
N GLY A 122 -2.73 -7.31 7.17
CA GLY A 122 -3.98 -7.46 6.43
C GLY A 122 -4.37 -6.26 5.56
N CYS A 123 -4.24 -5.04 6.06
CA CYS A 123 -4.75 -3.84 5.40
C CYS A 123 -3.63 -2.97 4.79
N ASP A 124 -4.04 -1.96 4.05
CA ASP A 124 -3.24 -1.06 3.22
C ASP A 124 -1.95 -0.54 3.88
N LYS A 125 -2.02 -0.15 5.15
CA LYS A 125 -0.90 0.50 5.84
C LYS A 125 -0.11 -0.45 6.72
N THR A 126 -0.70 -1.58 7.13
CA THR A 126 -0.01 -2.60 7.95
C THR A 126 1.08 -3.30 7.15
N ILE A 127 0.88 -3.52 5.84
CA ILE A 127 1.84 -4.18 4.95
C ILE A 127 3.14 -3.36 4.81
N PRO A 128 3.10 -2.10 4.32
CA PRO A 128 4.30 -1.29 4.21
C PRO A 128 4.95 -0.98 5.56
N ALA A 129 4.16 -0.82 6.63
CA ALA A 129 4.69 -0.60 7.97
C ALA A 129 5.55 -1.77 8.46
N ALA A 130 5.12 -3.00 8.25
CA ALA A 130 5.88 -4.20 8.56
C ALA A 130 7.21 -4.25 7.79
N ALA A 131 7.18 -3.94 6.48
CA ALA A 131 8.38 -3.88 5.65
C ALA A 131 9.34 -2.77 6.11
N MET A 132 8.81 -1.58 6.49
CA MET A 132 9.61 -0.49 7.08
C MET A 132 10.28 -0.92 8.39
N ALA A 133 9.54 -1.57 9.29
CA ALA A 133 10.09 -2.06 10.55
C ALA A 133 11.21 -3.10 10.32
N LEU A 134 11.01 -4.06 9.42
CA LEU A 134 12.04 -5.04 9.06
C LEU A 134 13.28 -4.36 8.45
N ALA A 135 13.10 -3.37 7.57
CA ALA A 135 14.19 -2.60 6.99
C ALA A 135 15.02 -1.84 8.06
N ARG A 136 14.33 -1.21 9.03
CA ARG A 136 14.98 -0.48 10.15
C ARG A 136 15.79 -1.40 11.05
N MET A 137 15.20 -2.52 11.41
CA MET A 137 15.80 -3.48 12.35
C MET A 137 16.90 -4.31 11.71
N ASN A 138 16.79 -4.57 10.43
CA ASN A 138 17.65 -5.49 9.67
C ASN A 138 17.81 -6.87 10.34
N LEU A 139 16.73 -7.38 10.92
CA LEU A 139 16.64 -8.72 11.49
C LEU A 139 16.13 -9.71 10.45
N PRO A 140 16.59 -10.99 10.46
CA PRO A 140 15.95 -12.03 9.68
C PRO A 140 14.43 -11.99 9.89
N GLY A 141 13.66 -11.87 8.81
CA GLY A 141 12.22 -11.73 8.97
C GLY A 141 11.47 -11.69 7.65
N LEU A 142 10.17 -11.88 7.73
CA LEU A 142 9.27 -11.88 6.59
C LEU A 142 7.94 -11.21 6.89
N VAL A 143 7.22 -10.86 5.83
CA VAL A 143 5.84 -10.34 5.88
C VAL A 143 4.89 -11.44 5.39
N LEU A 144 3.86 -11.73 6.17
CA LEU A 144 2.78 -12.64 5.81
C LEU A 144 1.47 -11.86 5.68
N TYR A 145 0.93 -11.82 4.48
CA TYR A 145 -0.38 -11.21 4.22
C TYR A 145 -1.53 -12.16 4.55
N GLY A 146 -2.54 -11.65 5.25
CA GLY A 146 -3.73 -12.42 5.65
C GLY A 146 -4.60 -12.91 4.49
N GLY A 147 -4.49 -12.29 3.32
CA GLY A 147 -5.23 -12.68 2.11
C GLY A 147 -6.38 -11.73 1.77
N THR A 148 -6.80 -11.80 0.51
CA THR A 148 -7.95 -11.06 -0.02
C THR A 148 -9.27 -11.65 0.47
N ILE A 149 -10.31 -10.81 0.59
CA ILE A 149 -11.69 -11.26 0.79
C ILE A 149 -12.23 -11.95 -0.46
N ALA A 150 -13.12 -12.91 -0.30
CA ALA A 150 -13.88 -13.44 -1.42
C ALA A 150 -14.82 -12.36 -2.02
N PRO A 151 -15.09 -12.37 -3.33
CA PRO A 151 -16.11 -11.49 -3.89
C PRO A 151 -17.50 -11.83 -3.36
N GLY A 152 -18.33 -10.82 -3.16
CA GLY A 152 -19.74 -10.99 -2.94
C GLY A 152 -20.48 -11.36 -4.24
N LYS A 153 -21.74 -11.79 -4.13
CA LYS A 153 -22.58 -12.07 -5.28
C LYS A 153 -23.84 -11.19 -5.24
N TYR A 154 -23.97 -10.31 -6.22
CA TYR A 154 -25.14 -9.46 -6.40
C TYR A 154 -25.73 -9.68 -7.79
N ARG A 155 -26.97 -10.16 -7.86
CA ARG A 155 -27.68 -10.46 -9.12
C ARG A 155 -26.84 -11.28 -10.12
N GLY A 156 -26.14 -12.31 -9.60
CA GLY A 156 -25.31 -13.22 -10.39
C GLY A 156 -23.93 -12.69 -10.81
N LYS A 157 -23.55 -11.46 -10.39
CA LYS A 157 -22.24 -10.86 -10.68
C LYS A 157 -21.38 -10.79 -9.44
N ASP A 158 -20.07 -10.87 -9.64
CA ASP A 158 -19.08 -10.63 -8.59
C ASP A 158 -19.02 -9.14 -8.24
N VAL A 159 -19.17 -8.85 -6.94
CA VAL A 159 -19.12 -7.50 -6.39
C VAL A 159 -18.09 -7.40 -5.27
N THR A 160 -17.61 -6.19 -5.04
CA THR A 160 -16.64 -5.83 -4.01
C THR A 160 -17.10 -4.57 -3.30
N ILE A 161 -16.37 -4.14 -2.28
CA ILE A 161 -16.62 -2.86 -1.60
C ILE A 161 -16.62 -1.65 -2.56
N GLN A 162 -15.88 -1.71 -3.68
CA GLN A 162 -15.89 -0.65 -4.70
C GLN A 162 -17.29 -0.47 -5.28
N ASP A 163 -17.98 -1.58 -5.57
CA ASP A 163 -19.32 -1.55 -6.16
C ASP A 163 -20.31 -0.85 -5.21
N VAL A 164 -20.11 -0.96 -3.88
CA VAL A 164 -20.91 -0.24 -2.87
C VAL A 164 -20.60 1.27 -2.90
N PHE A 165 -19.34 1.67 -2.98
CA PHE A 165 -18.98 3.09 -3.10
C PHE A 165 -19.57 3.73 -4.36
N GLU A 166 -19.54 3.03 -5.49
CA GLU A 166 -20.14 3.51 -6.74
C GLU A 166 -21.67 3.55 -6.63
N ALA A 167 -22.28 2.58 -5.94
CA ALA A 167 -23.72 2.51 -5.71
C ALA A 167 -24.25 3.67 -4.86
N VAL A 168 -23.48 4.15 -3.87
CA VAL A 168 -23.84 5.36 -3.10
C VAL A 168 -23.99 6.57 -4.03
N GLY A 169 -23.08 6.75 -4.98
CA GLY A 169 -23.19 7.82 -5.98
C GLY A 169 -24.40 7.64 -6.91
N ALA A 170 -24.65 6.40 -7.37
CA ALA A 170 -25.80 6.09 -8.20
C ALA A 170 -27.14 6.30 -7.47
N ASN A 171 -27.20 5.96 -6.19
CA ASN A 171 -28.38 6.19 -5.34
C ASN A 171 -28.62 7.69 -5.14
N ALA A 172 -27.60 8.47 -4.82
CA ALA A 172 -27.67 9.93 -4.68
C ALA A 172 -28.13 10.61 -5.99
N ALA A 173 -27.77 10.05 -7.14
CA ALA A 173 -28.22 10.52 -8.47
C ALA A 173 -29.63 10.03 -8.85
N GLY A 174 -30.30 9.25 -8.00
CA GLY A 174 -31.63 8.68 -8.27
C GLY A 174 -31.64 7.53 -9.30
N LYS A 175 -30.48 6.94 -9.58
CA LYS A 175 -30.32 5.82 -10.53
C LYS A 175 -30.40 4.45 -9.87
N MET A 176 -30.38 4.38 -8.55
CA MET A 176 -30.47 3.17 -7.73
C MET A 176 -31.40 3.41 -6.55
N SER A 177 -32.26 2.43 -6.22
CA SER A 177 -33.15 2.52 -5.05
C SER A 177 -32.41 2.26 -3.73
N ASP A 178 -32.94 2.73 -2.61
CA ASP A 178 -32.41 2.44 -1.26
C ASP A 178 -32.46 0.92 -0.97
N ALA A 179 -33.48 0.23 -1.45
CA ALA A 179 -33.60 -1.22 -1.29
C ALA A 179 -32.49 -1.97 -2.05
N ASP A 180 -32.18 -1.56 -3.29
CA ASP A 180 -31.10 -2.16 -4.08
C ASP A 180 -29.73 -1.88 -3.46
N LEU A 181 -29.50 -0.66 -2.93
CA LEU A 181 -28.28 -0.32 -2.22
C LEU A 181 -28.11 -1.18 -0.96
N HIS A 182 -29.20 -1.34 -0.18
CA HIS A 182 -29.19 -2.18 1.02
C HIS A 182 -28.96 -3.67 0.70
N GLU A 183 -29.54 -4.19 -0.40
CA GLU A 183 -29.24 -5.56 -0.87
C GLU A 183 -27.77 -5.73 -1.21
N LEU A 184 -27.16 -4.76 -1.92
CA LEU A 184 -25.77 -4.80 -2.31
C LEU A 184 -24.82 -4.74 -1.09
N GLU A 185 -25.08 -3.87 -0.10
CA GLU A 185 -24.24 -3.74 1.09
C GLU A 185 -24.19 -5.04 1.91
N ASN A 186 -25.30 -5.80 1.95
CA ASN A 186 -25.38 -7.05 2.70
C ASN A 186 -24.56 -8.20 2.06
N VAL A 187 -24.21 -8.11 0.79
CA VAL A 187 -23.52 -9.20 0.08
C VAL A 187 -22.10 -8.86 -0.36
N ALA A 188 -21.73 -7.57 -0.40
CA ALA A 188 -20.47 -7.14 -1.01
C ALA A 188 -19.20 -7.57 -0.25
N CYS A 189 -19.31 -7.81 1.07
CA CYS A 189 -18.20 -8.22 1.94
C CYS A 189 -18.54 -9.51 2.70
N PRO A 190 -18.43 -10.70 2.07
CA PRO A 190 -18.97 -11.95 2.61
C PRO A 190 -18.06 -12.64 3.65
N GLY A 191 -17.21 -11.92 4.38
CA GLY A 191 -16.35 -12.50 5.42
C GLY A 191 -15.09 -11.70 5.71
N ALA A 192 -14.08 -12.39 6.23
CA ALA A 192 -12.79 -11.79 6.53
C ALA A 192 -11.87 -11.77 5.31
N GLY A 193 -10.94 -10.83 5.31
CA GLY A 193 -9.95 -10.60 4.26
C GLY A 193 -9.87 -9.14 3.84
N ALA A 194 -8.80 -8.77 3.17
CA ALA A 194 -8.64 -7.43 2.62
C ALA A 194 -9.41 -7.27 1.31
N CYS A 195 -9.64 -6.03 0.88
CA CYS A 195 -10.47 -5.67 -0.27
C CYS A 195 -10.22 -6.54 -1.51
N GLY A 196 -11.31 -6.91 -2.22
CA GLY A 196 -11.27 -7.93 -3.28
C GLY A 196 -10.69 -7.49 -4.64
N GLY A 197 -10.32 -6.22 -4.84
CA GLY A 197 -9.70 -5.75 -6.08
C GLY A 197 -8.20 -5.49 -5.94
N GLN A 198 -7.56 -5.08 -7.05
CA GLN A 198 -6.14 -4.66 -7.06
C GLN A 198 -6.02 -3.23 -6.49
N TYR A 199 -6.54 -3.07 -5.30
CA TYR A 199 -6.44 -1.87 -4.48
C TYR A 199 -5.14 -1.92 -3.68
N THR A 200 -4.94 -1.02 -2.70
CA THR A 200 -3.64 -0.86 -2.06
C THR A 200 -3.19 -2.13 -1.31
N ALA A 201 -4.06 -2.82 -0.59
CA ALA A 201 -3.68 -4.02 0.16
C ALA A 201 -3.17 -5.15 -0.76
N ASN A 202 -3.92 -5.50 -1.82
CA ASN A 202 -3.50 -6.54 -2.77
C ASN A 202 -2.31 -6.10 -3.62
N THR A 203 -2.19 -4.81 -3.96
CA THR A 203 -1.00 -4.26 -4.61
C THR A 203 0.23 -4.46 -3.74
N MET A 204 0.16 -4.05 -2.46
CA MET A 204 1.31 -4.17 -1.56
C MET A 204 1.61 -5.63 -1.19
N SER A 205 0.62 -6.51 -1.12
CA SER A 205 0.86 -7.94 -0.91
C SER A 205 1.60 -8.58 -2.10
N THR A 206 1.22 -8.21 -3.33
CA THR A 206 1.94 -8.59 -4.56
C THR A 206 3.38 -8.05 -4.53
N VAL A 207 3.54 -6.78 -4.15
CA VAL A 207 4.86 -6.15 -3.97
C VAL A 207 5.72 -6.92 -2.98
N MET A 208 5.18 -7.39 -1.83
CA MET A 208 5.97 -8.13 -0.84
C MET A 208 6.55 -9.44 -1.39
N GLU A 209 5.82 -10.15 -2.25
CA GLU A 209 6.36 -11.34 -2.92
C GLU A 209 7.41 -10.96 -3.97
N LEU A 210 7.14 -9.96 -4.81
CA LEU A 210 8.04 -9.58 -5.91
C LEU A 210 9.32 -8.87 -5.45
N ILE A 211 9.29 -8.19 -4.31
CA ILE A 211 10.49 -7.62 -3.67
C ILE A 211 11.28 -8.67 -2.88
N GLY A 212 10.68 -9.83 -2.60
CA GLY A 212 11.29 -10.94 -1.91
C GLY A 212 11.09 -11.00 -0.40
N LEU A 213 10.26 -10.12 0.21
CA LEU A 213 9.99 -10.11 1.66
C LEU A 213 8.88 -11.07 2.10
N SER A 214 8.17 -11.69 1.16
CA SER A 214 7.21 -12.78 1.40
C SER A 214 7.56 -13.98 0.55
N PRO A 215 7.30 -15.22 1.03
CA PRO A 215 7.46 -16.40 0.18
C PRO A 215 6.52 -16.31 -1.04
N MET A 216 7.04 -16.60 -2.21
CA MET A 216 6.29 -16.54 -3.47
C MET A 216 5.10 -17.50 -3.45
N GLY A 217 3.91 -17.01 -3.82
CA GLY A 217 2.66 -17.78 -3.86
C GLY A 217 1.91 -17.89 -2.54
N PHE A 218 2.37 -17.25 -1.45
CA PHE A 218 1.70 -17.32 -0.15
C PHE A 218 0.66 -16.22 0.06
N ASN A 219 0.95 -15.02 -0.40
CA ASN A 219 0.10 -13.87 -0.17
C ASN A 219 -1.18 -13.90 -1.04
N GLY A 220 -1.08 -14.42 -2.27
CA GLY A 220 -2.20 -14.50 -3.20
C GLY A 220 -3.37 -15.38 -2.74
N ILE A 221 -3.13 -16.33 -1.83
CA ILE A 221 -4.16 -17.23 -1.31
C ILE A 221 -5.21 -16.43 -0.54
N PRO A 222 -6.52 -16.59 -0.85
CA PRO A 222 -7.59 -15.87 -0.16
C PRO A 222 -7.65 -16.14 1.34
N ALA A 223 -8.15 -15.18 2.11
CA ALA A 223 -8.11 -15.18 3.57
C ALA A 223 -8.81 -16.37 4.24
N MET A 224 -9.90 -16.84 3.64
CA MET A 224 -10.73 -17.93 4.17
C MET A 224 -10.49 -19.27 3.48
N ASP A 225 -9.51 -19.36 2.57
CA ASP A 225 -9.10 -20.61 1.95
C ASP A 225 -8.37 -21.50 2.97
N SER A 226 -8.63 -22.81 2.96
CA SER A 226 -7.99 -23.78 3.88
C SER A 226 -6.48 -23.85 3.72
N ARG A 227 -5.96 -23.64 2.50
CA ARG A 227 -4.51 -23.57 2.21
C ARG A 227 -3.80 -22.46 3.00
N LYS A 228 -4.56 -21.44 3.47
CA LYS A 228 -3.96 -20.32 4.22
C LYS A 228 -3.34 -20.78 5.54
N ASP A 229 -3.92 -21.75 6.21
CA ASP A 229 -3.36 -22.31 7.44
C ASP A 229 -2.01 -23.02 7.21
N ASP A 230 -1.90 -23.78 6.11
CA ASP A 230 -0.64 -24.47 5.73
C ASP A 230 0.48 -23.49 5.43
N VAL A 231 0.21 -22.44 4.64
CA VAL A 231 1.24 -21.43 4.33
C VAL A 231 1.63 -20.62 5.56
N CYS A 232 0.71 -20.40 6.51
CA CYS A 232 1.04 -19.77 7.80
C CYS A 232 2.00 -20.63 8.61
N PHE A 233 1.75 -21.94 8.71
CA PHE A 233 2.67 -22.88 9.34
C PHE A 233 4.05 -22.85 8.68
N ARG A 234 4.10 -22.93 7.35
CA ARG A 234 5.33 -22.86 6.55
C ARG A 234 6.08 -21.54 6.73
N CYS A 235 5.40 -20.41 6.96
CA CYS A 235 6.07 -19.15 7.29
C CYS A 235 6.89 -19.24 8.58
N GLY A 236 6.42 -20.02 9.56
CA GLY A 236 7.19 -20.32 10.77
C GLY A 236 8.49 -21.09 10.47
N GLU A 237 8.45 -22.04 9.54
CA GLU A 237 9.66 -22.74 9.09
C GLU A 237 10.61 -21.82 8.30
N VAL A 238 10.06 -20.97 7.40
CA VAL A 238 10.84 -20.03 6.60
C VAL A 238 11.61 -19.05 7.46
N VAL A 239 10.99 -18.45 8.49
CA VAL A 239 11.70 -17.48 9.35
C VAL A 239 12.84 -18.15 10.13
N MET A 240 12.67 -19.41 10.53
CA MET A 240 13.74 -20.18 11.19
C MET A 240 14.88 -20.51 10.21
N ASN A 241 14.58 -20.76 8.95
CA ASN A 241 15.59 -20.97 7.91
C ASN A 241 16.34 -19.67 7.58
N LEU A 242 15.63 -18.52 7.52
CA LEU A 242 16.27 -17.20 7.41
C LEU A 242 17.28 -16.94 8.53
N LEU A 243 16.87 -17.25 9.77
CA LEU A 243 17.75 -17.10 10.93
C LEU A 243 18.99 -18.01 10.83
N ARG A 244 18.83 -19.27 10.39
CA ARG A 244 19.94 -20.21 10.20
C ARG A 244 20.91 -19.80 9.09
N SER A 245 20.38 -19.29 7.98
CA SER A 245 21.17 -18.84 6.84
C SER A 245 21.76 -17.44 7.02
N GLY A 246 21.26 -16.68 8.00
CA GLY A 246 21.70 -15.31 8.26
C GLY A 246 21.21 -14.29 7.23
N ILE A 247 20.24 -14.64 6.38
CA ILE A 247 19.65 -13.74 5.39
C ILE A 247 18.84 -12.66 6.10
N ARG A 248 19.08 -11.41 5.72
CA ARG A 248 18.49 -10.21 6.34
C ARG A 248 17.78 -9.34 5.29
N PRO A 249 16.93 -8.40 5.71
CA PRO A 249 16.32 -7.44 4.80
C PRO A 249 17.32 -6.70 3.90
N SER A 250 18.52 -6.41 4.37
CA SER A 250 19.59 -5.77 3.56
C SER A 250 20.08 -6.64 2.38
N ASP A 251 19.95 -7.96 2.47
CA ASP A 251 20.32 -8.87 1.38
C ASP A 251 19.22 -8.97 0.32
N ILE A 252 17.98 -8.68 0.71
CA ILE A 252 16.76 -8.79 -0.11
C ILE A 252 16.38 -7.45 -0.72
N LEU A 253 16.29 -6.39 0.09
CA LEU A 253 15.81 -5.05 -0.29
C LEU A 253 16.90 -4.27 -1.05
N THR A 254 17.32 -4.80 -2.18
CA THR A 254 18.28 -4.17 -3.09
C THR A 254 17.58 -3.27 -4.10
N ARG A 255 18.32 -2.37 -4.74
CA ARG A 255 17.79 -1.55 -5.84
C ARG A 255 17.07 -2.38 -6.91
N ALA A 256 17.63 -3.51 -7.29
CA ALA A 256 17.03 -4.43 -8.27
C ALA A 256 15.70 -5.03 -7.77
N ALA A 257 15.60 -5.36 -6.49
CA ALA A 257 14.36 -5.86 -5.89
C ALA A 257 13.26 -4.79 -5.89
N PHE A 258 13.59 -3.52 -5.62
CA PHE A 258 12.64 -2.42 -5.77
C PHE A 258 12.16 -2.24 -7.22
N GLU A 259 13.04 -2.39 -8.20
CA GLU A 259 12.63 -2.35 -9.62
C GLU A 259 11.67 -3.51 -9.98
N ASN A 260 11.90 -4.73 -9.45
CA ASN A 260 10.97 -5.86 -9.60
C ASN A 260 9.60 -5.53 -9.01
N ALA A 261 9.58 -4.94 -7.81
CA ALA A 261 8.35 -4.52 -7.15
C ALA A 261 7.59 -3.47 -7.96
N ILE A 262 8.26 -2.44 -8.47
CA ILE A 262 7.66 -1.40 -9.32
C ILE A 262 7.11 -2.00 -10.61
N ALA A 263 7.83 -2.95 -11.25
CA ALA A 263 7.34 -3.67 -12.41
C ALA A 263 6.06 -4.46 -12.10
N GLY A 264 5.99 -5.07 -10.91
CA GLY A 264 4.77 -5.72 -10.42
C GLY A 264 3.58 -4.78 -10.28
N VAL A 265 3.78 -3.61 -9.69
CA VAL A 265 2.73 -2.57 -9.60
C VAL A 265 2.29 -2.13 -10.99
N ALA A 266 3.24 -1.88 -11.89
CA ALA A 266 2.98 -1.42 -13.25
C ALA A 266 2.20 -2.46 -14.08
N CYS A 267 2.59 -3.73 -14.02
CA CYS A 267 1.96 -4.79 -14.83
C CYS A 267 0.58 -5.24 -14.31
N THR A 268 0.25 -4.94 -13.06
CA THR A 268 -1.05 -5.29 -12.46
C THR A 268 -2.02 -4.11 -12.38
N GLY A 269 -1.65 -2.94 -12.87
CA GLY A 269 -2.44 -1.73 -12.70
C GLY A 269 -2.69 -1.40 -11.23
N GLY A 270 -1.66 -1.57 -10.40
CA GLY A 270 -1.75 -1.43 -8.95
C GLY A 270 -2.03 0.00 -8.47
N SER A 271 -2.22 0.14 -7.18
CA SER A 271 -2.53 1.40 -6.52
C SER A 271 -1.37 2.41 -6.60
N THR A 272 -1.69 3.68 -6.81
CA THR A 272 -0.73 4.81 -6.72
C THR A 272 -0.07 4.91 -5.34
N ASN A 273 -0.71 4.42 -4.28
CA ASN A 273 -0.14 4.34 -2.95
C ASN A 273 1.15 3.53 -2.88
N ALA A 274 1.35 2.57 -3.80
CA ALA A 274 2.59 1.80 -3.88
C ALA A 274 3.82 2.69 -4.14
N VAL A 275 3.66 3.80 -4.87
CA VAL A 275 4.74 4.78 -5.08
C VAL A 275 5.20 5.33 -3.73
N LEU A 276 4.24 5.83 -2.93
CA LEU A 276 4.52 6.36 -1.61
C LEU A 276 5.16 5.32 -0.67
N HIS A 277 4.64 4.09 -0.68
CA HIS A 277 5.08 3.04 0.23
C HIS A 277 6.45 2.47 -0.15
N LEU A 278 6.73 2.27 -1.44
CA LEU A 278 8.04 1.81 -1.89
C LEU A 278 9.14 2.85 -1.65
N LEU A 279 8.85 4.14 -1.84
CA LEU A 279 9.76 5.22 -1.47
C LEU A 279 10.07 5.20 0.04
N ALA A 280 9.04 4.99 0.87
CA ALA A 280 9.20 4.90 2.32
C ALA A 280 10.08 3.71 2.73
N ILE A 281 9.81 2.51 2.21
CA ILE A 281 10.59 1.29 2.51
C ILE A 281 12.04 1.44 2.03
N ALA A 282 12.25 1.99 0.82
CA ALA A 282 13.57 2.23 0.27
C ALA A 282 14.39 3.20 1.15
N ARG A 283 13.74 4.27 1.62
CA ARG A 283 14.37 5.25 2.52
C ARG A 283 14.75 4.63 3.86
N GLU A 284 13.89 3.78 4.44
CA GLU A 284 14.20 3.03 5.67
C GLU A 284 15.38 2.08 5.50
N MET A 285 15.51 1.46 4.33
CA MET A 285 16.63 0.58 4.02
C MET A 285 17.89 1.34 3.62
N GLY A 286 17.78 2.61 3.26
CA GLY A 286 18.89 3.42 2.73
C GLY A 286 19.18 3.13 1.25
N VAL A 287 18.22 2.59 0.51
CA VAL A 287 18.33 2.36 -0.94
C VAL A 287 17.90 3.62 -1.68
N PRO A 288 18.75 4.17 -2.57
CA PRO A 288 18.37 5.33 -3.37
C PRO A 288 17.28 4.97 -4.36
N LEU A 289 16.09 5.50 -4.15
CA LEU A 289 14.92 5.35 -5.01
C LEU A 289 14.22 6.72 -5.13
N HIS A 290 13.90 7.10 -6.36
CA HIS A 290 13.27 8.38 -6.68
C HIS A 290 11.95 8.17 -7.42
N ILE A 291 11.05 9.14 -7.34
CA ILE A 291 9.73 9.06 -7.99
C ILE A 291 9.86 8.82 -9.51
N ASP A 292 10.88 9.39 -10.16
CA ASP A 292 11.15 9.20 -11.59
C ASP A 292 11.51 7.76 -11.99
N ASP A 293 11.94 6.95 -11.04
CA ASP A 293 12.25 5.54 -11.31
C ASP A 293 10.98 4.72 -11.57
N PHE A 294 9.87 5.11 -10.95
CA PHE A 294 8.56 4.51 -11.22
C PHE A 294 8.13 4.72 -12.66
N GLN A 295 8.36 5.92 -13.20
CA GLN A 295 8.09 6.21 -14.61
C GLN A 295 8.93 5.31 -15.53
N LYS A 296 10.24 5.27 -15.32
CA LYS A 296 11.17 4.48 -16.15
C LYS A 296 10.82 3.00 -16.19
N VAL A 297 10.42 2.44 -15.03
CA VAL A 297 10.03 1.02 -14.95
C VAL A 297 8.65 0.82 -15.58
N SER A 298 7.68 1.70 -15.30
CA SER A 298 6.33 1.59 -15.86
C SER A 298 6.32 1.69 -17.38
N GLU A 299 7.12 2.57 -17.97
CA GLU A 299 7.21 2.72 -19.44
C GLU A 299 7.63 1.44 -20.15
N ARG A 300 8.52 0.66 -19.57
CA ARG A 300 9.06 -0.58 -20.16
C ARG A 300 8.30 -1.85 -19.76
N THR A 301 7.32 -1.75 -18.86
CA THR A 301 6.61 -2.91 -18.31
C THR A 301 5.17 -2.92 -18.83
N PRO A 302 4.72 -3.97 -19.55
CA PRO A 302 3.35 -4.01 -20.06
C PRO A 302 2.33 -4.23 -18.93
N LEU A 303 1.10 -3.73 -19.13
CA LEU A 303 -0.05 -4.07 -18.30
C LEU A 303 -0.56 -5.46 -18.71
N LEU A 304 -0.56 -6.40 -17.78
CA LEU A 304 -0.91 -7.80 -18.04
C LEU A 304 -2.14 -8.28 -17.28
N ALA A 305 -2.41 -7.76 -16.09
CA ALA A 305 -3.51 -8.27 -15.26
C ALA A 305 -4.78 -7.42 -15.42
N ASP A 306 -5.90 -8.08 -15.78
CA ASP A 306 -7.21 -7.45 -16.04
C ASP A 306 -8.04 -7.34 -14.76
N LEU A 307 -7.56 -6.56 -13.78
CA LEU A 307 -8.08 -6.52 -12.41
C LEU A 307 -8.92 -5.27 -12.12
N LYS A 308 -9.99 -5.43 -11.31
CA LYS A 308 -10.71 -4.29 -10.72
C LYS A 308 -9.71 -3.35 -10.00
N PRO A 309 -9.87 -2.01 -10.10
CA PRO A 309 -11.08 -1.27 -10.51
C PRO A 309 -11.28 -1.08 -12.02
N ALA A 310 -10.24 -1.15 -12.84
CA ALA A 310 -10.34 -0.88 -14.26
C ALA A 310 -10.70 -2.12 -15.09
N GLY A 311 -10.29 -3.29 -14.64
CA GLY A 311 -10.52 -4.58 -15.28
C GLY A 311 -11.74 -5.35 -14.74
N LYS A 312 -11.85 -6.59 -15.17
CA LYS A 312 -13.02 -7.46 -14.92
C LYS A 312 -12.88 -8.30 -13.65
N TYR A 313 -11.67 -8.76 -13.36
CA TYR A 313 -11.41 -9.80 -12.37
C TYR A 313 -11.10 -9.23 -10.99
N VAL A 314 -11.35 -10.04 -9.96
CA VAL A 314 -11.02 -9.73 -8.58
C VAL A 314 -9.68 -10.36 -8.16
N ALA A 315 -9.15 -9.97 -7.01
CA ALA A 315 -7.86 -10.47 -6.55
C ALA A 315 -7.85 -12.00 -6.30
N ALA A 316 -8.96 -12.59 -5.92
CA ALA A 316 -9.08 -14.05 -5.78
C ALA A 316 -8.93 -14.80 -7.11
N ASP A 317 -9.28 -14.17 -8.24
CA ASP A 317 -9.10 -14.76 -9.56
C ASP A 317 -7.61 -14.87 -9.96
N VAL A 318 -6.76 -14.03 -9.39
CA VAL A 318 -5.30 -14.15 -9.58
C VAL A 318 -4.80 -15.47 -9.01
N ASP A 319 -5.24 -15.83 -7.80
CA ASP A 319 -4.89 -17.13 -7.17
C ASP A 319 -5.40 -18.30 -8.04
N ALA A 320 -6.64 -18.23 -8.49
CA ALA A 320 -7.21 -19.23 -9.38
C ALA A 320 -6.48 -19.36 -10.74
N ALA A 321 -5.86 -18.30 -11.23
CA ALA A 321 -5.05 -18.28 -12.45
C ALA A 321 -3.64 -18.89 -12.30
N GLY A 322 -3.22 -19.20 -11.07
CA GLY A 322 -1.89 -19.70 -10.71
C GLY A 322 -1.10 -18.75 -9.81
N GLY A 323 -1.72 -17.66 -9.37
CA GLY A 323 -1.20 -16.76 -8.35
C GLY A 323 -0.17 -15.73 -8.82
N ILE A 324 0.37 -15.01 -7.84
CA ILE A 324 1.46 -14.04 -8.05
C ILE A 324 2.69 -14.66 -8.74
N PRO A 325 3.05 -15.95 -8.52
CA PRO A 325 4.12 -16.60 -9.26
C PRO A 325 3.99 -16.51 -10.79
N VAL A 326 2.77 -16.55 -11.34
CA VAL A 326 2.54 -16.39 -12.79
C VAL A 326 2.89 -14.97 -13.24
N ILE A 327 2.56 -13.96 -12.45
CA ILE A 327 2.95 -12.55 -12.70
C ILE A 327 4.49 -12.44 -12.67
N ALA A 328 5.14 -13.02 -11.65
CA ALA A 328 6.60 -13.05 -11.54
C ALA A 328 7.26 -13.72 -12.76
N LYS A 329 6.69 -14.83 -13.22
CA LYS A 329 7.16 -15.55 -14.42
C LYS A 329 7.03 -14.70 -15.69
N ARG A 330 5.89 -14.01 -15.88
CA ARG A 330 5.73 -13.07 -17.01
C ARG A 330 6.77 -11.95 -16.97
N LEU A 331 7.00 -11.35 -15.79
CA LEU A 331 7.99 -10.29 -15.63
C LEU A 331 9.41 -10.77 -15.90
N LEU A 332 9.75 -11.99 -15.47
CA LEU A 332 11.05 -12.61 -15.71
C LEU A 332 11.27 -12.90 -17.21
N ASP A 333 10.32 -13.58 -17.84
CA ASP A 333 10.38 -13.97 -19.27
C ASP A 333 10.44 -12.76 -20.19
N GLY A 334 9.68 -11.69 -19.85
CA GLY A 334 9.70 -10.40 -20.55
C GLY A 334 10.93 -9.54 -20.26
N LYS A 335 11.85 -9.99 -19.41
CA LYS A 335 13.04 -9.23 -18.96
C LYS A 335 12.68 -7.91 -18.25
N HIS A 336 11.50 -7.86 -17.66
CA HIS A 336 11.02 -6.72 -16.87
C HIS A 336 11.43 -6.81 -15.40
N ALA A 337 11.85 -8.00 -14.94
CA ALA A 337 12.38 -8.25 -13.61
C ALA A 337 13.80 -8.81 -13.63
N LYS A 338 14.56 -8.55 -12.56
CA LYS A 338 15.90 -9.08 -12.32
C LYS A 338 15.80 -10.41 -11.57
N GLY A 339 16.16 -11.52 -12.24
CA GLY A 339 16.04 -12.87 -11.69
C GLY A 339 17.02 -13.20 -10.56
N SER A 340 18.12 -12.43 -10.41
CA SER A 340 19.15 -12.71 -9.41
C SER A 340 18.88 -12.15 -8.01
N THR A 341 17.77 -11.44 -7.80
CA THR A 341 17.43 -10.90 -6.47
C THR A 341 17.09 -12.01 -5.49
N MET A 342 17.55 -11.87 -4.24
CA MET A 342 17.33 -12.83 -3.17
C MET A 342 15.90 -12.71 -2.60
N THR A 343 15.33 -13.82 -2.13
CA THR A 343 14.03 -13.86 -1.44
C THR A 343 14.16 -14.43 -0.02
N VAL A 344 13.13 -14.28 0.79
CA VAL A 344 13.05 -14.85 2.15
C VAL A 344 13.13 -16.37 2.19
N THR A 345 12.96 -17.07 1.09
CA THR A 345 13.11 -18.52 1.04
C THR A 345 14.57 -18.97 0.88
N GLY A 346 15.50 -18.03 0.68
CA GLY A 346 16.89 -18.31 0.33
C GLY A 346 17.11 -18.67 -1.13
N ARG A 347 16.06 -18.60 -1.95
CA ARG A 347 16.10 -18.80 -3.41
C ARG A 347 16.12 -17.44 -4.11
N THR A 348 16.58 -17.44 -5.35
CA THR A 348 16.51 -16.27 -6.21
C THR A 348 15.09 -16.06 -6.76
N PHE A 349 14.79 -14.83 -7.17
CA PHE A 349 13.54 -14.48 -7.85
C PHE A 349 13.28 -15.38 -9.08
N ALA A 350 14.33 -15.69 -9.86
CA ALA A 350 14.20 -16.56 -11.04
C ALA A 350 13.81 -18.00 -10.66
N GLU A 351 14.39 -18.56 -9.59
CA GLU A 351 14.06 -19.92 -9.13
C GLU A 351 12.61 -19.97 -8.61
N GLU A 352 12.13 -18.93 -7.94
CA GLU A 352 10.74 -18.82 -7.48
C GLU A 352 9.78 -18.67 -8.66
N ALA A 353 10.05 -17.74 -9.57
CA ALA A 353 9.21 -17.46 -10.73
C ALA A 353 9.11 -18.66 -11.69
N ASN A 354 10.22 -19.41 -11.87
CA ASN A 354 10.23 -20.60 -12.73
C ASN A 354 9.47 -21.80 -12.14
N ALA A 355 9.14 -21.78 -10.86
CA ALA A 355 8.29 -22.78 -10.22
C ALA A 355 6.78 -22.50 -10.41
N ALA A 356 6.40 -21.39 -11.05
CA ALA A 356 5.03 -21.01 -11.28
C ALA A 356 4.26 -22.06 -12.09
N GLN A 357 3.02 -22.32 -11.67
CA GLN A 357 2.10 -23.22 -12.37
C GLN A 357 0.87 -22.42 -12.80
N GLU A 358 0.80 -22.15 -14.09
CA GLU A 358 -0.31 -21.41 -14.67
C GLU A 358 -1.52 -22.33 -14.89
N THR A 359 -2.69 -21.89 -14.49
CA THR A 359 -3.94 -22.62 -14.75
C THR A 359 -4.28 -22.58 -16.24
N PRO A 360 -4.43 -23.73 -16.92
CA PRO A 360 -4.75 -23.77 -18.34
C PRO A 360 -6.04 -23.00 -18.68
N GLY A 361 -5.96 -22.12 -19.69
CA GLY A 361 -7.13 -21.36 -20.18
C GLY A 361 -7.52 -20.14 -19.33
N GLN A 362 -6.73 -19.78 -18.30
CA GLN A 362 -6.97 -18.56 -17.52
C GLN A 362 -6.89 -17.31 -18.42
N GLN A 363 -7.66 -16.27 -18.07
CA GLN A 363 -7.76 -15.01 -18.80
C GLN A 363 -7.48 -13.78 -17.92
N VAL A 364 -7.07 -14.00 -16.68
CA VAL A 364 -6.82 -12.94 -15.67
C VAL A 364 -5.50 -12.24 -15.94
N ILE A 365 -4.47 -13.04 -16.30
CA ILE A 365 -3.12 -12.58 -16.55
C ILE A 365 -2.81 -12.81 -18.04
N ALA A 366 -2.77 -11.74 -18.81
CA ALA A 366 -2.53 -11.78 -20.25
C ALA A 366 -1.13 -12.34 -20.56
N PRO A 367 -0.94 -13.02 -21.72
CA PRO A 367 0.37 -13.40 -22.20
C PRO A 367 1.17 -12.19 -22.68
N LEU A 368 2.50 -12.33 -22.72
CA LEU A 368 3.41 -11.23 -23.07
C LEU A 368 3.27 -10.73 -24.52
N ASP A 369 2.90 -11.60 -25.43
CA ASP A 369 2.69 -11.29 -26.86
C ASP A 369 1.37 -10.58 -27.13
N LYS A 370 0.45 -10.59 -26.14
CA LYS A 370 -0.85 -9.92 -26.23
C LYS A 370 -1.19 -9.20 -24.91
N PRO A 371 -0.41 -8.20 -24.49
CA PRO A 371 -0.68 -7.45 -23.27
C PRO A 371 -1.95 -6.60 -23.39
N LEU A 372 -2.56 -6.25 -22.28
CA LEU A 372 -3.70 -5.31 -22.24
C LEU A 372 -3.27 -3.91 -22.70
N LYS A 373 -2.04 -3.53 -22.37
CA LYS A 373 -1.40 -2.29 -22.77
C LYS A 373 0.11 -2.50 -22.81
N THR A 374 0.79 -1.88 -23.75
CA THR A 374 2.25 -2.04 -23.94
C THR A 374 3.10 -1.34 -22.87
N THR A 375 2.49 -0.44 -22.09
CA THR A 375 3.11 0.25 -20.95
C THR A 375 2.33 -0.02 -19.69
N GLY A 376 2.95 0.20 -18.54
CA GLY A 376 2.31 -0.03 -17.23
C GLY A 376 1.24 0.97 -16.86
N GLY A 377 0.60 0.69 -15.74
CA GLY A 377 -0.53 1.46 -15.21
C GLY A 377 -0.17 2.68 -14.38
N LEU A 378 1.12 3.05 -14.25
CA LEU A 378 1.57 4.21 -13.48
C LEU A 378 2.20 5.27 -14.38
N VAL A 379 1.83 6.54 -14.16
CA VAL A 379 2.45 7.70 -14.82
C VAL A 379 2.84 8.73 -13.76
N ILE A 380 4.07 9.22 -13.84
CA ILE A 380 4.56 10.33 -13.03
C ILE A 380 4.47 11.61 -13.86
N LEU A 381 3.75 12.58 -13.34
CA LEU A 381 3.63 13.91 -13.92
C LEU A 381 4.59 14.88 -13.25
N LYS A 382 5.10 15.83 -14.04
CA LYS A 382 5.86 16.99 -13.56
C LYS A 382 5.40 18.26 -14.27
N GLY A 383 5.81 19.40 -13.78
CA GLY A 383 5.46 20.70 -14.35
C GLY A 383 5.46 21.78 -13.28
N ASN A 384 4.99 22.97 -13.66
CA ASN A 384 4.98 24.11 -12.76
C ASN A 384 4.02 23.95 -11.56
N LEU A 385 3.06 23.00 -11.61
CA LEU A 385 2.21 22.63 -10.46
C LEU A 385 2.79 21.52 -9.61
N ALA A 386 3.64 20.67 -10.17
CA ALA A 386 4.20 19.50 -9.47
C ALA A 386 5.70 19.36 -9.75
N PRO A 387 6.56 20.31 -9.34
CA PRO A 387 7.98 20.24 -9.61
C PRO A 387 8.68 19.02 -8.97
N GLU A 388 8.21 18.53 -7.83
CA GLU A 388 8.69 17.29 -7.21
C GLU A 388 8.00 16.05 -7.78
N GLY A 389 6.81 16.20 -8.37
CA GLY A 389 6.05 15.14 -9.03
C GLY A 389 4.61 15.00 -8.54
N ALA A 390 3.83 14.27 -9.34
CA ALA A 390 2.49 13.79 -9.02
C ALA A 390 2.29 12.42 -9.65
N VAL A 391 1.31 11.65 -9.18
CA VAL A 391 1.08 10.27 -9.62
C VAL A 391 -0.32 10.12 -10.20
N VAL A 392 -0.40 9.47 -11.37
CA VAL A 392 -1.66 9.10 -12.03
C VAL A 392 -1.69 7.59 -12.27
N LYS A 393 -2.85 6.98 -12.08
CA LYS A 393 -3.14 5.60 -12.49
C LYS A 393 -3.75 5.60 -13.88
N MET A 394 -3.18 4.83 -14.80
CA MET A 394 -3.60 4.70 -16.21
C MET A 394 -3.74 3.22 -16.57
N SER A 395 -4.63 2.52 -15.90
CA SER A 395 -4.82 1.07 -16.04
C SER A 395 -6.07 0.65 -16.83
N GLY A 396 -6.81 1.61 -17.38
CA GLY A 396 -8.02 1.39 -18.15
C GLY A 396 -8.12 2.29 -19.39
N HIS A 397 -9.32 2.72 -19.69
CA HIS A 397 -9.65 3.57 -20.86
C HIS A 397 -9.67 5.06 -20.50
N GLU A 398 -8.89 5.48 -19.49
CA GLU A 398 -8.86 6.87 -19.03
C GLU A 398 -8.34 7.79 -20.14
N ARG A 399 -8.89 9.01 -20.18
CA ARG A 399 -8.39 10.07 -21.06
C ARG A 399 -6.91 10.34 -20.79
N ALA A 400 -6.14 10.52 -21.86
CA ALA A 400 -4.71 10.81 -21.74
C ALA A 400 -4.41 12.25 -21.34
N SER A 401 -5.34 13.19 -21.61
CA SER A 401 -5.14 14.61 -21.30
C SER A 401 -6.46 15.32 -21.01
N HIS A 402 -6.39 16.39 -20.23
CA HIS A 402 -7.48 17.31 -19.96
C HIS A 402 -6.94 18.70 -19.67
N THR A 403 -7.60 19.72 -20.20
CA THR A 403 -7.37 21.13 -19.86
C THR A 403 -8.70 21.77 -19.53
N GLY A 404 -8.79 22.43 -18.39
CA GLY A 404 -10.03 23.05 -17.96
C GLY A 404 -9.86 24.10 -16.86
N PRO A 405 -10.93 24.84 -16.55
CA PRO A 405 -10.92 25.79 -15.45
C PRO A 405 -10.86 25.06 -14.10
N ALA A 406 -10.03 25.57 -13.19
CA ALA A 406 -9.90 25.07 -11.83
C ALA A 406 -11.15 25.38 -10.99
N ARG A 407 -11.64 24.39 -10.27
CA ARG A 407 -12.62 24.52 -9.20
C ARG A 407 -11.91 24.19 -7.88
N VAL A 408 -11.63 25.19 -7.08
CA VAL A 408 -10.66 25.12 -5.98
C VAL A 408 -11.34 24.92 -4.63
N PHE A 409 -10.90 23.89 -3.89
CA PHE A 409 -11.42 23.52 -2.58
C PHE A 409 -10.27 23.26 -1.60
N ASP A 410 -10.40 23.78 -0.38
CA ASP A 410 -9.41 23.64 0.69
C ASP A 410 -9.68 22.42 1.60
N SER A 411 -10.62 21.56 1.23
CA SER A 411 -10.90 20.28 1.90
C SER A 411 -11.70 19.33 1.00
N GLU A 412 -11.65 18.04 1.33
CA GLU A 412 -12.48 17.01 0.68
C GLU A 412 -13.98 17.28 0.88
N GLU A 413 -14.38 17.72 2.07
CA GLU A 413 -15.78 17.99 2.42
C GLU A 413 -16.37 19.10 1.56
N ALA A 414 -15.61 20.17 1.33
CA ALA A 414 -16.03 21.27 0.46
C ALA A 414 -16.21 20.79 -0.99
N ALA A 415 -15.26 19.98 -1.49
CA ALA A 415 -15.34 19.40 -2.82
C ALA A 415 -16.54 18.44 -2.95
N MET A 416 -16.77 17.57 -1.95
CA MET A 416 -17.92 16.66 -1.93
C MET A 416 -19.24 17.42 -1.98
N THR A 417 -19.36 18.49 -1.19
CA THR A 417 -20.55 19.37 -1.20
C THR A 417 -20.77 19.95 -2.60
N ALA A 418 -19.71 20.43 -3.26
CA ALA A 418 -19.83 21.00 -4.61
C ALA A 418 -20.25 19.96 -5.67
N VAL A 419 -19.74 18.71 -5.56
CA VAL A 419 -20.14 17.60 -6.46
C VAL A 419 -21.62 17.27 -6.25
N THR A 420 -22.02 16.98 -5.02
CA THR A 420 -23.40 16.56 -4.71
C THR A 420 -24.43 17.67 -4.95
N SER A 421 -24.04 18.94 -4.84
CA SER A 421 -24.87 20.12 -5.18
C SER A 421 -24.83 20.46 -6.67
N LYS A 422 -24.23 19.60 -7.53
CA LYS A 422 -24.16 19.78 -9.01
C LYS A 422 -23.48 21.10 -9.44
N GLN A 423 -22.55 21.59 -8.66
CA GLN A 423 -21.78 22.79 -8.97
C GLN A 423 -20.60 22.52 -9.92
N ILE A 424 -20.12 21.26 -9.98
CA ILE A 424 -19.08 20.82 -10.90
C ILE A 424 -19.70 20.58 -12.28
N LYS A 425 -19.03 21.09 -13.32
CA LYS A 425 -19.50 21.02 -14.71
C LYS A 425 -18.56 20.18 -15.58
N PRO A 426 -19.06 19.61 -16.69
CA PRO A 426 -18.20 19.03 -17.70
C PRO A 426 -17.10 20.02 -18.14
N GLY A 427 -15.87 19.58 -18.18
CA GLY A 427 -14.69 20.37 -18.51
C GLY A 427 -13.91 20.94 -17.32
N ASP A 428 -14.47 20.92 -16.12
CA ASP A 428 -13.80 21.41 -14.92
C ASP A 428 -12.59 20.56 -14.53
N VAL A 429 -11.61 21.20 -13.86
CA VAL A 429 -10.55 20.54 -13.09
C VAL A 429 -10.80 20.81 -11.61
N VAL A 430 -11.20 19.79 -10.86
CA VAL A 430 -11.37 19.89 -9.41
C VAL A 430 -9.99 19.91 -8.76
N VAL A 431 -9.73 20.90 -7.90
CA VAL A 431 -8.48 21.07 -7.16
C VAL A 431 -8.79 20.94 -5.67
N ILE A 432 -8.27 19.89 -5.01
CA ILE A 432 -8.39 19.72 -3.56
C ILE A 432 -7.00 19.89 -2.95
N ARG A 433 -6.82 20.87 -2.10
CA ARG A 433 -5.53 21.20 -1.50
C ARG A 433 -5.59 21.20 0.03
N TYR A 434 -4.42 21.26 0.67
CA TYR A 434 -4.23 21.11 2.12
C TYR A 434 -4.64 19.74 2.67
N GLU A 435 -4.59 18.72 1.81
CA GLU A 435 -4.78 17.32 2.17
C GLU A 435 -3.47 16.49 2.02
N GLY A 436 -2.34 17.19 1.83
CA GLY A 436 -1.01 16.59 1.77
C GLY A 436 -0.49 16.07 3.12
N PRO A 437 0.72 15.49 3.14
CA PRO A 437 1.28 14.85 4.34
C PRO A 437 1.26 15.73 5.59
N LYS A 438 1.59 17.01 5.45
CA LYS A 438 1.70 17.96 6.55
C LYS A 438 0.42 18.78 6.76
N GLY A 439 -0.17 19.29 5.69
CA GLY A 439 -1.34 20.15 5.74
C GLY A 439 -2.62 19.42 6.11
N GLY A 440 -2.79 18.21 5.58
CA GLY A 440 -3.81 17.25 5.98
C GLY A 440 -3.15 16.05 6.66
N PRO A 441 -2.70 16.16 7.93
CA PRO A 441 -1.91 15.09 8.54
C PRO A 441 -2.54 13.72 8.34
N GLY A 442 -1.74 12.80 7.73
CA GLY A 442 -2.23 11.51 7.27
C GLY A 442 -2.61 11.46 5.79
N MET A 443 -2.51 12.57 5.03
CA MET A 443 -2.62 12.56 3.56
C MET A 443 -3.77 11.64 3.09
N ARG A 444 -5.01 11.93 3.51
CA ARG A 444 -6.16 11.01 3.36
C ARG A 444 -6.47 10.64 1.91
N GLU A 445 -7.03 9.46 1.73
CA GLU A 445 -7.55 9.00 0.43
C GLU A 445 -8.96 9.54 0.22
N MET A 446 -9.25 10.01 -1.01
CA MET A 446 -10.50 10.69 -1.33
C MET A 446 -11.35 9.91 -2.35
N LEU A 447 -11.63 8.63 -2.06
CA LEU A 447 -12.49 7.80 -2.91
C LEU A 447 -13.94 8.33 -2.97
N GLY A 448 -14.44 8.88 -1.86
CA GLY A 448 -15.81 9.40 -1.81
C GLY A 448 -16.09 10.44 -2.89
N VAL A 449 -15.24 11.47 -3.00
CA VAL A 449 -15.37 12.52 -4.02
C VAL A 449 -15.22 11.97 -5.43
N THR A 450 -14.24 11.10 -5.67
CA THR A 450 -14.01 10.53 -7.01
C THR A 450 -15.15 9.61 -7.45
N ALA A 451 -15.70 8.81 -6.53
CA ALA A 451 -16.87 7.97 -6.78
C ALA A 451 -18.13 8.81 -7.05
N ALA A 452 -18.33 9.92 -6.31
CA ALA A 452 -19.44 10.84 -6.54
C ALA A 452 -19.36 11.50 -7.93
N ILE A 453 -18.17 11.95 -8.37
CA ILE A 453 -17.96 12.49 -9.72
C ILE A 453 -18.34 11.45 -10.79
N VAL A 454 -17.96 10.19 -10.61
CA VAL A 454 -18.34 9.10 -11.52
C VAL A 454 -19.84 8.81 -11.46
N GLY A 455 -20.43 8.78 -10.27
CA GLY A 455 -21.87 8.56 -10.04
C GLY A 455 -22.76 9.62 -10.72
N GLU A 456 -22.34 10.88 -10.68
CA GLU A 456 -23.00 12.00 -11.39
C GLU A 456 -22.85 11.90 -12.93
N GLY A 457 -22.00 10.99 -13.43
CA GLY A 457 -21.75 10.82 -14.86
C GLY A 457 -20.66 11.77 -15.41
N LEU A 458 -19.86 12.37 -14.54
CA LEU A 458 -18.82 13.34 -14.89
C LEU A 458 -17.43 12.71 -15.04
N GLY A 459 -17.26 11.40 -14.79
CA GLY A 459 -15.96 10.72 -14.78
C GLY A 459 -15.12 10.89 -16.05
N GLU A 460 -15.78 10.99 -17.22
CA GLU A 460 -15.12 11.18 -18.53
C GLU A 460 -14.95 12.65 -18.91
N SER A 461 -15.52 13.59 -18.17
CA SER A 461 -15.55 15.02 -18.54
C SER A 461 -14.89 15.95 -17.53
N VAL A 462 -14.61 15.45 -16.31
CA VAL A 462 -13.96 16.19 -15.22
C VAL A 462 -12.61 15.53 -14.92
N ALA A 463 -11.62 16.30 -14.53
CA ALA A 463 -10.38 15.79 -13.95
C ALA A 463 -10.22 16.32 -12.52
N LEU A 464 -9.36 15.67 -11.71
CA LEU A 464 -9.11 16.10 -10.34
C LEU A 464 -7.62 16.05 -10.02
N ILE A 465 -7.12 17.07 -9.30
CA ILE A 465 -5.77 17.10 -8.75
C ILE A 465 -5.80 17.36 -7.25
N THR A 466 -4.84 16.77 -6.52
CA THR A 466 -4.72 16.97 -5.07
C THR A 466 -3.31 16.72 -4.57
N ASP A 467 -2.93 17.40 -3.50
CA ASP A 467 -1.75 17.08 -2.69
C ASP A 467 -1.99 15.91 -1.70
N GLY A 468 -3.26 15.46 -1.57
CA GLY A 468 -3.64 14.24 -0.89
C GLY A 468 -3.44 12.97 -1.74
N ARG A 469 -4.19 11.91 -1.42
CA ARG A 469 -4.12 10.61 -2.09
C ARG A 469 -5.46 10.17 -2.67
N PHE A 470 -5.37 9.23 -3.60
CA PHE A 470 -6.54 8.48 -4.06
C PHE A 470 -6.45 7.03 -3.62
N SER A 471 -7.61 6.43 -3.37
CA SER A 471 -7.73 4.99 -3.19
C SER A 471 -7.30 4.24 -4.47
N GLY A 472 -6.76 3.03 -4.30
CA GLY A 472 -6.53 2.12 -5.42
C GLY A 472 -7.77 1.80 -6.25
N ALA A 473 -8.97 2.05 -5.71
CA ALA A 473 -10.27 1.88 -6.38
C ALA A 473 -10.70 3.09 -7.24
N THR A 474 -9.97 4.20 -7.24
CA THR A 474 -10.30 5.42 -8.00
C THR A 474 -10.23 5.19 -9.50
N ARG A 475 -11.20 5.76 -10.24
CA ARG A 475 -11.27 5.80 -11.71
C ARG A 475 -11.25 7.23 -12.22
N GLY A 476 -10.91 7.41 -13.49
CA GLY A 476 -10.85 8.70 -14.17
C GLY A 476 -9.46 9.33 -14.16
N LEU A 477 -9.32 10.50 -14.82
CA LEU A 477 -8.05 11.23 -14.88
C LEU A 477 -7.84 12.03 -13.58
N MET A 478 -7.21 11.36 -12.60
CA MET A 478 -7.02 11.85 -11.24
C MET A 478 -5.53 11.85 -10.90
N ALA A 479 -4.94 13.04 -10.64
CA ALA A 479 -3.53 13.18 -10.25
C ALA A 479 -3.42 13.49 -8.76
N GLY A 480 -2.86 12.56 -7.99
CA GLY A 480 -2.60 12.70 -6.56
C GLY A 480 -1.13 12.89 -6.23
N HIS A 481 -0.85 13.01 -4.93
CA HIS A 481 0.52 13.20 -4.42
C HIS A 481 1.22 14.44 -5.03
N VAL A 482 0.46 15.48 -5.40
CA VAL A 482 1.06 16.70 -5.96
C VAL A 482 2.04 17.29 -4.96
N ALA A 483 3.29 17.37 -5.36
CA ALA A 483 4.38 17.80 -4.49
C ALA A 483 5.23 18.90 -5.16
N PRO A 484 5.64 19.93 -4.38
CA PRO A 484 5.38 20.17 -2.94
C PRO A 484 3.90 20.40 -2.63
N GLU A 485 3.45 19.98 -1.43
CA GLU A 485 2.08 20.18 -0.98
C GLU A 485 1.72 21.65 -0.70
N ALA A 486 0.43 21.98 -0.71
CA ALA A 486 -0.05 23.34 -0.49
C ALA A 486 0.39 23.94 0.86
N ALA A 487 0.38 23.16 1.95
CA ALA A 487 0.75 23.62 3.28
C ALA A 487 2.23 24.01 3.41
N LEU A 488 3.07 23.58 2.49
CA LEU A 488 4.48 23.95 2.38
C LEU A 488 4.74 25.07 1.35
N GLY A 489 3.68 25.70 0.82
CA GLY A 489 3.81 26.70 -0.23
C GLY A 489 4.14 26.12 -1.60
N GLY A 490 3.73 24.87 -1.86
CA GLY A 490 3.78 24.30 -3.20
C GLY A 490 2.87 25.07 -4.15
N PRO A 491 3.14 25.06 -5.48
CA PRO A 491 2.38 25.83 -6.45
C PRO A 491 0.86 25.56 -6.45
N ILE A 492 0.44 24.38 -6.04
CA ILE A 492 -0.99 24.03 -5.87
C ILE A 492 -1.71 24.97 -4.87
N ALA A 493 -0.99 25.55 -3.89
CA ALA A 493 -1.54 26.47 -2.91
C ALA A 493 -2.05 27.78 -3.51
N VAL A 494 -1.55 28.16 -4.67
CA VAL A 494 -1.81 29.47 -5.29
C VAL A 494 -2.63 29.40 -6.58
N ILE A 495 -3.25 28.26 -6.84
CA ILE A 495 -4.27 28.13 -7.88
C ILE A 495 -5.50 28.95 -7.45
N HIS A 496 -6.01 29.79 -8.33
CA HIS A 496 -7.25 30.53 -8.14
C HIS A 496 -8.40 29.87 -8.90
N GLU A 497 -9.61 30.11 -8.45
CA GLU A 497 -10.83 29.69 -9.15
C GLU A 497 -10.82 30.18 -10.59
N GLY A 498 -11.05 29.27 -11.55
CA GLY A 498 -11.07 29.58 -12.97
C GLY A 498 -9.71 29.55 -13.66
N ASP A 499 -8.58 29.45 -12.96
CA ASP A 499 -7.27 29.26 -13.60
C ASP A 499 -7.29 28.00 -14.49
N ARG A 500 -6.66 28.06 -15.66
CA ARG A 500 -6.62 26.90 -16.54
C ARG A 500 -5.52 25.93 -16.12
N VAL A 501 -5.92 24.69 -15.84
CA VAL A 501 -5.02 23.59 -15.45
C VAL A 501 -5.00 22.53 -16.53
N THR A 502 -3.80 22.08 -16.89
CA THR A 502 -3.55 21.03 -17.88
C THR A 502 -2.94 19.81 -17.20
N ILE A 503 -3.56 18.66 -17.42
CA ILE A 503 -3.05 17.33 -17.07
C ILE A 503 -2.81 16.60 -18.39
N ASP A 504 -1.59 16.17 -18.68
CA ASP A 504 -1.26 15.41 -19.88
C ASP A 504 -0.34 14.24 -19.54
N THR A 505 -0.87 13.03 -19.60
CA THR A 505 -0.14 11.80 -19.25
C THR A 505 0.82 11.37 -20.37
N LYS A 506 0.63 11.81 -21.62
CA LYS A 506 1.53 11.50 -22.73
C LYS A 506 2.82 12.32 -22.66
N SER A 507 2.67 13.64 -22.49
CA SER A 507 3.82 14.55 -22.28
C SER A 507 4.28 14.58 -20.82
N ARG A 508 3.55 13.91 -19.91
CA ARG A 508 3.83 13.81 -18.46
C ARG A 508 3.82 15.17 -17.77
N LYS A 509 2.86 16.01 -18.11
CA LYS A 509 2.77 17.38 -17.61
C LYS A 509 1.58 17.59 -16.68
N LEU A 510 1.83 18.35 -15.62
CA LEU A 510 0.83 18.94 -14.75
C LEU A 510 1.15 20.43 -14.60
N GLU A 511 0.39 21.25 -15.29
CA GLU A 511 0.71 22.67 -15.45
C GLU A 511 -0.52 23.57 -15.23
N ILE A 512 -0.26 24.76 -14.74
CA ILE A 512 -1.20 25.88 -14.74
C ILE A 512 -0.77 26.88 -15.83
N GLU A 513 -1.72 27.39 -16.60
CA GLU A 513 -1.48 28.29 -17.73
C GLU A 513 -1.30 29.76 -17.28
N ILE A 514 -0.37 30.00 -16.36
CA ILE A 514 0.10 31.33 -15.96
C ILE A 514 1.64 31.36 -15.98
N SER A 515 2.22 32.55 -16.04
CA SER A 515 3.67 32.67 -16.08
C SER A 515 4.32 32.32 -14.74
N ASP A 516 5.57 31.87 -14.77
CA ASP A 516 6.36 31.60 -13.54
C ASP A 516 6.50 32.85 -12.66
N ALA A 517 6.53 34.06 -13.27
CA ALA A 517 6.54 35.32 -12.55
C ALA A 517 5.23 35.52 -11.77
N GLU A 518 4.07 35.15 -12.34
CA GLU A 518 2.78 35.22 -11.66
C GLU A 518 2.67 34.17 -10.55
N ILE A 519 3.15 32.94 -10.78
CA ILE A 519 3.23 31.92 -9.73
C ILE A 519 4.07 32.45 -8.54
N SER A 520 5.25 33.00 -8.85
CA SER A 520 6.16 33.57 -7.85
C SER A 520 5.52 34.73 -7.09
N ARG A 521 4.80 35.61 -7.78
CA ARG A 521 4.07 36.73 -7.18
C ARG A 521 2.97 36.25 -6.21
N ARG A 522 2.19 35.23 -6.63
CA ARG A 522 1.14 34.65 -5.80
C ARG A 522 1.74 33.92 -4.57
N LEU A 523 2.85 33.19 -4.76
CA LEU A 523 3.55 32.52 -3.65
C LEU A 523 4.13 33.53 -2.64
N ALA A 524 4.63 34.68 -3.09
CA ALA A 524 5.13 35.73 -2.19
C ALA A 524 4.01 36.34 -1.31
N ALA A 525 2.77 36.33 -1.79
CA ALA A 525 1.60 36.81 -1.04
C ALA A 525 0.94 35.72 -0.19
N TRP A 526 1.26 34.43 -0.44
CA TRP A 526 0.68 33.31 0.26
C TRP A 526 1.14 33.26 1.71
N LYS A 527 0.23 32.84 2.59
CA LYS A 527 0.51 32.61 4.01
C LYS A 527 0.13 31.18 4.37
N ALA A 528 1.01 30.51 5.09
CA ALA A 528 0.74 29.18 5.59
C ALA A 528 -0.52 29.20 6.49
N PRO A 529 -1.46 28.28 6.29
CA PRO A 529 -2.60 28.15 7.18
C PRO A 529 -2.14 27.70 8.57
N ALA A 530 -2.97 27.97 9.57
CA ALA A 530 -2.75 27.43 10.91
C ALA A 530 -2.72 25.89 10.87
N PRO A 531 -1.85 25.22 11.66
CA PRO A 531 -1.85 23.76 11.74
C PRO A 531 -3.23 23.22 12.10
N ARG A 532 -3.70 22.19 11.42
CA ARG A 532 -5.00 21.56 11.65
C ARG A 532 -5.10 20.93 13.05
N TYR A 533 -3.98 20.45 13.58
CA TYR A 533 -3.87 19.86 14.92
C TYR A 533 -2.72 20.50 15.70
N SER A 534 -2.99 20.89 16.95
CA SER A 534 -2.02 21.52 17.84
C SER A 534 -1.38 20.53 18.83
N SER A 535 -1.88 19.30 18.93
CA SER A 535 -1.41 18.29 19.88
C SER A 535 -1.68 16.86 19.41
N GLY A 536 -1.16 15.87 20.14
CA GLY A 536 -1.41 14.46 19.87
C GLY A 536 -0.62 13.91 18.70
N VAL A 537 -1.04 12.73 18.22
CA VAL A 537 -0.31 11.96 17.19
C VAL A 537 -0.27 12.68 15.84
N PHE A 538 -1.35 13.38 15.48
CA PHE A 538 -1.40 14.12 14.20
C PHE A 538 -0.48 15.33 14.18
N ALA A 539 -0.39 16.09 15.27
CA ALA A 539 0.56 17.19 15.38
C ALA A 539 2.00 16.70 15.36
N LYS A 540 2.31 15.60 16.06
CA LYS A 540 3.62 14.93 16.03
C LYS A 540 3.98 14.49 14.60
N TYR A 541 3.05 13.84 13.90
CA TYR A 541 3.24 13.41 12.53
C TYR A 541 3.51 14.61 11.60
N ALA A 542 2.67 15.64 11.64
CA ALA A 542 2.82 16.84 10.82
C ALA A 542 4.16 17.56 11.03
N ALA A 543 4.70 17.52 12.26
CA ALA A 543 6.00 18.13 12.57
C ALA A 543 7.17 17.40 11.91
N LEU A 544 7.08 16.07 11.73
CA LEU A 544 8.19 15.21 11.32
C LEU A 544 8.11 14.74 9.86
N VAL A 545 6.91 14.68 9.29
CA VAL A 545 6.67 14.05 7.99
C VAL A 545 7.40 14.75 6.85
N SER A 546 7.98 13.94 5.95
CA SER A 546 8.63 14.39 4.72
C SER A 546 7.63 14.58 3.57
N SER A 547 8.09 15.10 2.42
CA SER A 547 7.30 15.23 1.19
C SER A 547 6.73 13.87 0.72
N ALA A 548 5.59 13.91 0.03
CA ALA A 548 5.04 12.74 -0.64
C ALA A 548 6.01 12.17 -1.68
N ALA A 549 6.80 13.01 -2.36
CA ALA A 549 7.84 12.60 -3.31
C ALA A 549 8.99 11.83 -2.64
N GLU A 550 9.06 11.84 -1.31
CA GLU A 550 10.03 11.11 -0.49
C GLU A 550 9.40 9.97 0.33
N GLY A 551 8.12 9.65 0.11
CA GLY A 551 7.41 8.58 0.78
C GLY A 551 6.59 8.99 2.00
N ALA A 552 6.51 10.28 2.35
CA ALA A 552 5.77 10.83 3.50
C ALA A 552 6.08 10.06 4.79
N ILE A 553 7.36 9.95 5.16
CA ILE A 553 7.85 9.26 6.36
C ILE A 553 8.28 10.23 7.44
N THR A 554 8.27 9.76 8.69
CA THR A 554 8.68 10.56 9.86
C THR A 554 10.13 10.30 10.28
N THR A 555 10.78 9.30 9.72
CA THR A 555 12.18 8.97 10.01
C THR A 555 13.12 9.94 9.26
N PRO A 556 14.08 10.55 9.94
CA PRO A 556 15.11 11.35 9.27
C PRO A 556 15.88 10.52 8.24
N THR A 557 16.35 11.16 7.17
CA THR A 557 17.25 10.51 6.20
C THR A 557 18.44 9.93 6.94
N ARG A 558 18.75 8.63 6.73
CA ARG A 558 19.96 8.02 7.29
C ARG A 558 21.16 8.85 6.82
N VAL A 559 21.82 9.51 7.75
CA VAL A 559 23.15 10.04 7.51
C VAL A 559 24.05 8.81 7.40
N ALA A 560 24.71 8.64 6.25
CA ALA A 560 25.71 7.58 6.11
C ALA A 560 26.68 7.70 7.28
N SER A 561 26.72 6.70 8.15
CA SER A 561 27.75 6.64 9.19
C SER A 561 29.09 6.63 8.48
N ARG A 562 29.89 7.66 8.73
CA ARG A 562 31.26 7.78 8.28
C ARG A 562 32.11 6.63 8.81
#